data_e35068f9dedf617b31e2a97ba871b630
#
_entry.id   e35068f9dedf617b31e2a97ba871b630
#
_cell.length_a   1.000
_cell.length_b   1.000
_cell.length_c   1.000
_cell.angle_alpha   90.00
_cell.angle_beta   90.00
_cell.angle_gamma   90.00
#
_symmetry.space_group_name_H-M   'P 1'
#
loop_
_entity.id
_entity.type
_entity.pdbx_description
1 polymer ?
#
loop_
_entity_poly.entity_id
_entity_poly.type
_entity_poly.pdbx_seq_one_letter_code
_entity_poly.pdbx_strand_id
1 'polypeptide(L)'
;MYLAYVDTVDEISIVFTMSEGAPPMRAVMSYSGRMELLGWNRNLSDDWTVHITWPDSSECSRYAYCGPSGYCDYTEATPACKCLDGFQPTDEGEWSSGKFSQGCRRKDPLRCSDGFLAMPGMKVPDKFVRIRKRTLVECVAECSSNCSCLAYAYANLNSSESNADVTRCLVWIGDQLVDTQKIGMMSSYFFNTAGAEAEETLYLRVANMSGTISYEENF
;
A
#
# COMPACT_ATOMS: atom_id res chain seq x y z
N MET A 1 8.68 8.59 -25.42
CA MET A 1 9.21 8.13 -24.12
C MET A 1 8.68 6.73 -23.89
N TYR A 2 9.54 5.83 -23.54
CA TYR A 2 9.22 4.44 -23.18
C TYR A 2 9.73 4.19 -21.76
N LEU A 3 8.90 3.57 -20.93
CA LEU A 3 9.23 3.23 -19.55
C LEU A 3 9.26 1.71 -19.45
N ALA A 4 10.36 1.17 -18.97
CA ALA A 4 10.51 -0.25 -18.71
C ALA A 4 10.77 -0.48 -17.21
N TYR A 5 10.07 -1.43 -16.65
CA TYR A 5 10.34 -1.98 -15.32
C TYR A 5 11.27 -3.17 -15.48
N VAL A 6 12.38 -3.14 -14.78
CA VAL A 6 13.39 -4.22 -14.77
C VAL A 6 13.44 -4.78 -13.37
N ASP A 7 13.16 -6.07 -13.24
CA ASP A 7 13.22 -6.83 -12.00
C ASP A 7 14.19 -8.00 -12.19
N THR A 8 15.29 -7.96 -11.47
CA THR A 8 16.32 -8.99 -11.47
C THR A 8 16.58 -9.48 -10.05
N VAL A 9 17.40 -10.53 -9.91
CA VAL A 9 17.80 -11.06 -8.58
C VAL A 9 18.51 -10.00 -7.74
N ASP A 10 19.24 -9.10 -8.38
CA ASP A 10 20.14 -8.15 -7.73
C ASP A 10 19.53 -6.73 -7.61
N GLU A 11 18.61 -6.36 -8.50
CA GLU A 11 18.03 -5.01 -8.52
C GLU A 11 16.62 -4.96 -9.07
N ILE A 12 15.88 -3.95 -8.61
CA ILE A 12 14.64 -3.49 -9.20
C ILE A 12 14.89 -2.06 -9.71
N SER A 13 14.69 -1.85 -11.01
CA SER A 13 14.92 -0.53 -11.60
C SER A 13 13.82 -0.13 -12.58
N ILE A 14 13.64 1.19 -12.73
CA ILE A 14 12.76 1.78 -13.73
C ILE A 14 13.65 2.50 -14.74
N VAL A 15 13.58 2.04 -15.98
CA VAL A 15 14.40 2.59 -17.08
C VAL A 15 13.52 3.46 -17.98
N PHE A 16 13.94 4.71 -18.17
CA PHE A 16 13.32 5.63 -19.10
C PHE A 16 14.13 5.69 -20.38
N THR A 17 13.52 5.33 -21.50
CA THR A 17 14.14 5.47 -22.83
C THR A 17 13.45 6.60 -23.58
N MET A 18 14.26 7.54 -24.07
CA MET A 18 13.78 8.69 -24.82
C MET A 18 13.86 8.42 -26.33
N SER A 19 12.92 8.98 -27.08
CA SER A 19 12.97 8.96 -28.53
C SER A 19 14.14 9.85 -29.02
N GLU A 20 14.66 9.55 -30.19
CA GLU A 20 15.69 10.38 -30.81
C GLU A 20 15.19 11.81 -31.00
N GLY A 21 16.01 12.80 -30.66
CA GLY A 21 15.65 14.22 -30.73
C GLY A 21 14.78 14.72 -29.55
N ALA A 22 14.44 13.88 -28.59
CA ALA A 22 13.72 14.33 -27.39
C ALA A 22 14.58 15.29 -26.55
N PRO A 23 13.97 16.28 -25.89
CA PRO A 23 14.70 17.17 -24.99
C PRO A 23 15.31 16.38 -23.81
N PRO A 24 16.38 16.92 -23.19
CA PRO A 24 16.89 16.36 -21.95
C PRO A 24 15.79 16.24 -20.89
N MET A 25 15.74 15.12 -20.19
CA MET A 25 14.79 14.89 -19.11
C MET A 25 15.52 14.49 -17.83
N ARG A 26 14.90 14.78 -16.69
CA ARG A 26 15.36 14.34 -15.38
C ARG A 26 14.18 13.94 -14.49
N ALA A 27 14.40 12.96 -13.64
CA ALA A 27 13.50 12.63 -12.54
C ALA A 27 14.03 13.29 -11.25
N VAL A 28 13.15 13.90 -10.49
CA VAL A 28 13.46 14.57 -9.23
C VAL A 28 12.50 14.10 -8.17
N MET A 29 13.03 13.74 -7.00
CA MET A 29 12.22 13.52 -5.80
C MET A 29 12.10 14.86 -5.06
N SER A 30 10.88 15.36 -4.95
CA SER A 30 10.61 16.59 -4.20
C SER A 30 10.64 16.34 -2.69
N TYR A 31 10.81 17.41 -1.92
CA TYR A 31 10.74 17.33 -0.45
C TYR A 31 9.37 16.88 0.08
N SER A 32 8.32 16.98 -0.74
CA SER A 32 6.97 16.50 -0.41
C SER A 32 6.77 15.00 -0.69
N GLY A 33 7.83 14.27 -1.08
CA GLY A 33 7.77 12.84 -1.39
C GLY A 33 7.17 12.52 -2.77
N ARG A 34 7.08 13.51 -3.66
CA ARG A 34 6.61 13.33 -5.04
C ARG A 34 7.78 13.15 -5.98
N MET A 35 7.69 12.21 -6.88
CA MET A 35 8.59 12.09 -8.02
C MET A 35 8.04 12.92 -9.17
N GLU A 36 8.87 13.80 -9.71
CA GLU A 36 8.54 14.65 -10.84
C GLU A 36 9.46 14.31 -12.01
N LEU A 37 8.88 14.11 -13.19
CA LEU A 37 9.60 13.98 -14.44
C LEU A 37 9.57 15.31 -15.17
N LEU A 38 10.74 15.92 -15.32
CA LEU A 38 10.89 17.24 -15.93
C LEU A 38 11.60 17.11 -17.28
N GLY A 39 11.16 17.89 -18.25
CA GLY A 39 11.84 18.06 -19.55
C GLY A 39 12.35 19.48 -19.73
N TRP A 40 13.51 19.60 -20.36
CA TRP A 40 14.08 20.91 -20.69
C TRP A 40 13.40 21.53 -21.90
N ASN A 41 12.79 22.68 -21.73
CA ASN A 41 12.05 23.36 -22.80
C ASN A 41 12.84 24.54 -23.36
N ARG A 42 13.62 24.30 -24.44
CA ARG A 42 14.41 25.34 -25.12
C ARG A 42 13.56 26.41 -25.83
N ASN A 43 12.34 26.08 -26.19
CA ASN A 43 11.55 26.94 -27.10
C ASN A 43 10.63 27.90 -26.37
N LEU A 44 10.31 27.70 -25.11
CA LEU A 44 9.33 28.49 -24.38
C LEU A 44 9.93 29.30 -23.22
N SER A 45 10.86 28.79 -22.47
CA SER A 45 11.31 29.43 -21.23
C SER A 45 12.77 29.21 -20.88
N ASP A 46 13.48 28.37 -21.64
CA ASP A 46 14.84 27.91 -21.30
C ASP A 46 14.90 27.38 -19.84
N ASP A 47 13.88 26.61 -19.46
CA ASP A 47 13.65 26.12 -18.11
C ASP A 47 13.07 24.70 -18.11
N TRP A 48 13.04 24.08 -16.93
CA TRP A 48 12.48 22.76 -16.70
C TRP A 48 10.97 22.80 -16.54
N THR A 49 10.27 22.03 -17.37
CA THR A 49 8.80 21.89 -17.30
C THR A 49 8.44 20.53 -16.74
N VAL A 50 7.57 20.47 -15.74
CA VAL A 50 7.05 19.24 -15.19
C VAL A 50 6.09 18.60 -16.19
N HIS A 51 6.38 17.37 -16.60
CA HIS A 51 5.52 16.57 -17.50
C HIS A 51 4.67 15.57 -16.75
N ILE A 52 5.22 14.93 -15.72
CA ILE A 52 4.55 13.90 -14.93
C ILE A 52 4.91 14.14 -13.47
N THR A 53 3.92 14.06 -12.60
CA THR A 53 4.08 14.00 -11.14
C THR A 53 3.49 12.71 -10.65
N TRP A 54 4.25 11.99 -9.82
CA TRP A 54 3.77 10.74 -9.24
C TRP A 54 4.12 10.66 -7.74
N PRO A 55 3.23 10.17 -6.87
CA PRO A 55 1.82 9.90 -7.17
C PRO A 55 1.07 11.14 -7.64
N ASP A 56 -0.10 10.94 -8.20
CA ASP A 56 -0.93 12.01 -8.76
C ASP A 56 -1.27 13.10 -7.72
N SER A 57 -2.05 14.11 -8.11
CA SER A 57 -2.34 15.28 -7.28
C SER A 57 -3.20 15.01 -6.03
N SER A 58 -3.66 13.78 -5.80
CA SER A 58 -4.43 13.43 -4.59
C SER A 58 -3.54 13.58 -3.35
N GLU A 59 -3.96 14.40 -2.39
CA GLU A 59 -3.25 14.54 -1.13
C GLU A 59 -3.18 13.20 -0.37
N CYS A 60 -4.24 12.41 -0.50
CA CYS A 60 -4.40 11.09 0.08
C CYS A 60 -3.34 10.08 -0.43
N SER A 61 -2.71 10.34 -1.57
CA SER A 61 -1.62 9.51 -2.13
C SER A 61 -0.26 9.75 -1.47
N ARG A 62 -0.13 10.78 -0.64
CA ARG A 62 1.11 11.02 0.10
C ARG A 62 1.30 9.97 1.18
N TYR A 63 2.57 9.59 1.41
CA TYR A 63 2.94 8.62 2.44
C TYR A 63 2.34 8.99 3.80
N ALA A 64 1.67 8.04 4.43
CA ALA A 64 1.06 8.14 5.75
C ALA A 64 0.11 9.35 5.93
N TYR A 65 -0.49 9.87 4.86
CA TYR A 65 -1.36 11.04 4.89
C TYR A 65 -2.55 10.88 5.86
N CYS A 66 -3.15 9.69 5.90
CA CYS A 66 -4.27 9.38 6.78
C CYS A 66 -3.85 9.04 8.22
N GLY A 67 -2.56 9.19 8.54
CA GLY A 67 -2.01 8.90 9.84
C GLY A 67 -2.00 7.42 10.23
N PRO A 68 -1.51 7.10 11.46
CA PRO A 68 -1.47 5.73 11.94
C PRO A 68 -2.84 5.07 11.97
N SER A 69 -2.94 3.83 11.49
CA SER A 69 -4.17 3.02 11.42
C SER A 69 -5.35 3.68 10.69
N GLY A 70 -5.07 4.75 9.94
CA GLY A 70 -5.93 5.29 8.91
C GLY A 70 -5.54 4.73 7.54
N TYR A 71 -6.45 4.77 6.57
CA TYR A 71 -6.17 4.40 5.19
C TYR A 71 -6.82 5.36 4.21
N CYS A 72 -6.20 5.49 3.03
CA CYS A 72 -6.80 6.21 1.92
C CYS A 72 -7.69 5.27 1.12
N ASP A 73 -8.95 5.61 0.96
CA ASP A 73 -9.92 4.83 0.16
C ASP A 73 -10.00 5.40 -1.25
N TYR A 74 -9.48 4.65 -2.24
CA TYR A 74 -9.53 4.99 -3.66
C TYR A 74 -10.72 4.37 -4.39
N THR A 75 -11.60 3.65 -3.69
CA THR A 75 -12.80 3.06 -4.31
C THR A 75 -13.89 4.10 -4.56
N GLU A 76 -13.81 5.26 -3.91
CA GLU A 76 -14.74 6.36 -4.08
C GLU A 76 -14.29 7.34 -5.18
N ALA A 77 -15.23 8.11 -5.72
CA ALA A 77 -14.95 9.09 -6.77
C ALA A 77 -13.92 10.16 -6.34
N THR A 78 -13.86 10.47 -5.06
CA THR A 78 -12.82 11.32 -4.46
C THR A 78 -12.16 10.53 -3.34
N PRO A 79 -10.84 10.23 -3.44
CA PRO A 79 -10.13 9.53 -2.40
C PRO A 79 -10.25 10.23 -1.04
N ALA A 80 -10.56 9.48 -0.01
CA ALA A 80 -10.80 10.01 1.32
C ALA A 80 -10.12 9.15 2.41
N CYS A 81 -9.71 9.81 3.51
CA CYS A 81 -9.20 9.10 4.67
C CYS A 81 -10.33 8.43 5.45
N LYS A 82 -10.12 7.16 5.79
CA LYS A 82 -10.99 6.37 6.67
C LYS A 82 -10.16 5.67 7.75
N CYS A 83 -10.80 5.33 8.85
CA CYS A 83 -10.20 4.47 9.85
C CYS A 83 -10.39 3.00 9.50
N LEU A 84 -9.41 2.16 9.82
CA LEU A 84 -9.55 0.71 9.73
C LEU A 84 -10.70 0.22 10.61
N ASP A 85 -11.25 -0.95 10.27
CA ASP A 85 -12.32 -1.56 11.05
C ASP A 85 -11.90 -1.81 12.51
N GLY A 86 -12.77 -1.46 13.46
CA GLY A 86 -12.45 -1.49 14.89
C GLY A 86 -11.64 -0.27 15.39
N PHE A 87 -11.42 0.72 14.53
CA PHE A 87 -10.75 1.99 14.88
C PHE A 87 -11.70 3.18 14.73
N GLN A 88 -11.32 4.29 15.33
CA GLN A 88 -11.99 5.59 15.22
C GLN A 88 -10.94 6.70 15.21
N PRO A 89 -11.24 7.89 14.72
CA PRO A 89 -10.32 9.02 14.76
C PRO A 89 -9.76 9.23 16.18
N THR A 90 -8.46 9.52 16.26
CA THR A 90 -7.83 9.86 17.54
C THR A 90 -8.38 11.18 18.06
N ASP A 91 -8.57 12.15 17.17
CA ASP A 91 -9.23 13.43 17.42
C ASP A 91 -10.32 13.66 16.35
N GLU A 92 -11.60 13.63 16.76
CA GLU A 92 -12.73 13.79 15.84
C GLU A 92 -12.82 15.21 15.28
N GLY A 93 -12.41 16.24 16.05
CA GLY A 93 -12.45 17.62 15.62
C GLY A 93 -11.41 17.92 14.54
N GLU A 94 -10.18 17.43 14.71
CA GLU A 94 -9.15 17.51 13.67
C GLU A 94 -9.52 16.71 12.44
N TRP A 95 -10.00 15.47 12.62
CA TRP A 95 -10.41 14.59 11.54
C TRP A 95 -11.50 15.22 10.67
N SER A 96 -12.53 15.79 11.29
CA SER A 96 -13.63 16.48 10.60
C SER A 96 -13.17 17.74 9.85
N SER A 97 -12.08 18.35 10.28
CA SER A 97 -11.46 19.49 9.61
C SER A 97 -10.45 19.12 8.52
N GLY A 98 -10.29 17.82 8.22
CA GLY A 98 -9.36 17.32 7.20
C GLY A 98 -7.91 17.21 7.67
N LYS A 99 -7.66 17.20 8.98
CA LYS A 99 -6.34 17.00 9.58
C LYS A 99 -6.21 15.56 10.08
N PHE A 100 -5.53 14.72 9.32
CA PHE A 100 -5.48 13.28 9.55
C PHE A 100 -4.19 12.78 10.24
N SER A 101 -3.27 13.66 10.55
CA SER A 101 -1.92 13.29 11.03
C SER A 101 -1.91 12.46 12.32
N GLN A 102 -2.90 12.63 13.20
CA GLN A 102 -3.05 11.82 14.39
C GLN A 102 -3.61 10.41 14.12
N GLY A 103 -4.17 10.20 12.95
CA GLY A 103 -4.71 8.91 12.53
C GLY A 103 -5.86 8.41 13.38
N CYS A 104 -5.90 7.09 13.54
CA CYS A 104 -6.98 6.39 14.20
C CYS A 104 -6.47 5.56 15.39
N ARG A 105 -7.27 5.49 16.44
CA ARG A 105 -7.05 4.67 17.64
C ARG A 105 -8.07 3.54 17.71
N ARG A 106 -7.71 2.44 18.34
CA ARG A 106 -8.66 1.34 18.56
C ARG A 106 -9.84 1.78 19.43
N LYS A 107 -11.02 1.27 19.09
CA LYS A 107 -12.22 1.43 19.91
C LYS A 107 -12.14 0.59 21.17
N ASP A 108 -11.71 -0.68 21.01
CA ASP A 108 -11.62 -1.67 22.08
C ASP A 108 -10.20 -2.27 22.14
N PRO A 109 -9.71 -2.61 23.35
CA PRO A 109 -8.42 -3.28 23.51
C PRO A 109 -8.45 -4.69 22.93
N LEU A 110 -7.35 -5.10 22.26
CA LEU A 110 -7.19 -6.45 21.75
C LEU A 110 -6.94 -7.47 22.85
N ARG A 111 -7.47 -8.66 22.62
CA ARG A 111 -7.13 -9.89 23.34
C ARG A 111 -6.37 -10.83 22.42
N CYS A 112 -5.53 -11.68 23.00
CA CYS A 112 -4.75 -12.64 22.21
C CYS A 112 -5.62 -13.65 21.43
N SER A 113 -6.84 -13.91 21.92
CA SER A 113 -7.83 -14.79 21.31
C SER A 113 -8.66 -14.13 20.21
N ASP A 114 -8.50 -12.83 19.96
CA ASP A 114 -9.28 -12.13 18.94
C ASP A 114 -8.88 -12.57 17.53
N GLY A 115 -9.88 -12.71 16.69
CA GLY A 115 -9.75 -13.18 15.31
C GLY A 115 -9.35 -12.07 14.32
N PHE A 116 -9.35 -12.45 13.04
CA PHE A 116 -8.90 -11.59 11.95
C PHE A 116 -10.04 -11.31 10.97
N LEU A 117 -10.17 -10.04 10.61
CA LEU A 117 -11.05 -9.56 9.56
C LEU A 117 -10.27 -9.48 8.25
N ALA A 118 -10.78 -10.15 7.21
CA ALA A 118 -10.23 -10.03 5.86
C ALA A 118 -10.66 -8.70 5.23
N MET A 119 -9.69 -7.93 4.77
CA MET A 119 -9.86 -6.66 4.08
C MET A 119 -9.26 -6.79 2.67
N PRO A 120 -10.05 -7.17 1.66
CA PRO A 120 -9.57 -7.31 0.30
C PRO A 120 -9.29 -5.95 -0.35
N GLY A 121 -8.43 -5.92 -1.36
CA GLY A 121 -8.09 -4.72 -2.12
C GLY A 121 -7.28 -3.69 -1.32
N MET A 122 -6.62 -4.13 -0.25
CA MET A 122 -5.77 -3.26 0.55
C MET A 122 -4.31 -3.35 0.09
N LYS A 123 -3.71 -2.20 -0.26
CA LYS A 123 -2.25 -2.12 -0.29
C LYS A 123 -1.74 -2.40 1.11
N VAL A 124 -0.82 -3.34 1.23
CA VAL A 124 -0.25 -3.70 2.54
C VAL A 124 0.46 -2.52 3.19
N PRO A 125 0.28 -2.34 4.50
CA PRO A 125 0.95 -1.28 5.26
C PRO A 125 2.48 -1.41 5.22
N ASP A 126 3.17 -0.33 5.51
CA ASP A 126 4.61 -0.32 5.70
C ASP A 126 5.04 -1.01 7.01
N LYS A 127 6.35 -1.16 7.22
CA LYS A 127 6.97 -1.70 8.44
C LYS A 127 6.56 -3.15 8.78
N PHE A 128 6.36 -3.97 7.77
CA PHE A 128 6.11 -5.40 7.96
C PHE A 128 7.38 -6.18 8.31
N VAL A 129 7.19 -7.33 8.92
CA VAL A 129 8.20 -8.38 9.05
C VAL A 129 7.88 -9.47 8.04
N ARG A 130 8.77 -9.75 7.09
CA ARG A 130 8.61 -10.85 6.14
C ARG A 130 9.12 -12.16 6.76
N ILE A 131 8.25 -13.17 6.79
CA ILE A 131 8.60 -14.52 7.23
C ILE A 131 8.67 -15.40 5.98
N ARG A 132 9.85 -15.94 5.71
CA ARG A 132 10.12 -16.70 4.49
C ARG A 132 9.63 -18.15 4.59
N LYS A 133 9.28 -18.72 3.45
CA LYS A 133 8.93 -20.15 3.29
C LYS A 133 7.82 -20.58 4.25
N ARG A 134 6.72 -19.84 4.25
CA ARG A 134 5.52 -20.16 5.02
C ARG A 134 4.35 -20.44 4.10
N THR A 135 3.60 -21.48 4.40
CA THR A 135 2.25 -21.70 3.88
C THR A 135 1.28 -20.68 4.51
N LEU A 136 0.09 -20.53 3.94
CA LEU A 136 -0.94 -19.68 4.53
C LEU A 136 -1.25 -20.08 5.99
N VAL A 137 -1.40 -21.37 6.27
CA VAL A 137 -1.70 -21.88 7.62
C VAL A 137 -0.60 -21.52 8.62
N GLU A 138 0.66 -21.66 8.21
CA GLU A 138 1.80 -21.27 9.05
C GLU A 138 1.86 -19.76 9.24
N CYS A 139 1.57 -18.95 8.20
CA CYS A 139 1.53 -17.50 8.31
C CYS A 139 0.46 -17.01 9.29
N VAL A 140 -0.72 -17.62 9.24
CA VAL A 140 -1.79 -17.38 10.22
C VAL A 140 -1.33 -17.76 11.63
N ALA A 141 -0.68 -18.90 11.80
CA ALA A 141 -0.19 -19.37 13.10
C ALA A 141 0.88 -18.43 13.69
N GLU A 142 1.80 -17.91 12.85
CA GLU A 142 2.82 -16.94 13.28
C GLU A 142 2.19 -15.68 13.90
N CYS A 143 1.16 -15.13 13.25
CA CYS A 143 0.47 -13.96 13.79
C CYS A 143 -0.44 -14.32 14.98
N SER A 144 -1.16 -15.44 14.93
CA SER A 144 -2.10 -15.83 15.99
C SER A 144 -1.40 -16.13 17.31
N SER A 145 -0.21 -16.75 17.26
CA SER A 145 0.59 -17.07 18.45
C SER A 145 1.23 -15.84 19.11
N ASN A 146 1.32 -14.72 18.41
CA ASN A 146 1.88 -13.46 18.91
C ASN A 146 0.76 -12.46 19.24
N CYS A 147 0.53 -12.21 20.53
CA CYS A 147 -0.52 -11.28 20.98
C CYS A 147 -0.29 -9.82 20.53
N SER A 148 0.94 -9.46 20.19
CA SER A 148 1.28 -8.15 19.64
C SER A 148 1.14 -8.08 18.11
N CYS A 149 0.78 -9.20 17.45
CA CYS A 149 0.55 -9.17 16.01
C CYS A 149 -0.80 -8.52 15.70
N LEU A 150 -0.76 -7.44 14.93
CA LEU A 150 -1.94 -6.65 14.54
C LEU A 150 -2.61 -7.16 13.29
N ALA A 151 -1.81 -7.61 12.34
CA ALA A 151 -2.28 -8.01 11.03
C ALA A 151 -1.29 -8.97 10.36
N TYR A 152 -1.78 -9.70 9.37
CA TYR A 152 -0.95 -10.45 8.43
C TYR A 152 -1.47 -10.28 7.00
N ALA A 153 -0.61 -10.53 6.02
CA ALA A 153 -0.97 -10.69 4.62
C ALA A 153 -0.22 -11.88 4.04
N TYR A 154 -0.84 -12.56 3.09
CA TYR A 154 -0.25 -13.73 2.45
C TYR A 154 -0.49 -13.69 0.94
N ALA A 155 0.53 -14.07 0.17
CA ALA A 155 0.40 -14.28 -1.26
C ALA A 155 1.25 -15.47 -1.71
N ASN A 156 0.77 -16.18 -2.72
CA ASN A 156 1.58 -17.08 -3.52
C ASN A 156 2.18 -16.27 -4.67
N LEU A 157 3.50 -16.32 -4.80
CA LEU A 157 4.24 -15.62 -5.84
C LEU A 157 4.51 -16.58 -7.00
N ASN A 158 4.24 -16.15 -8.21
CA ASN A 158 4.63 -16.91 -9.39
C ASN A 158 6.14 -16.69 -9.61
N SER A 159 6.93 -17.74 -9.49
CA SER A 159 8.36 -17.70 -9.82
C SER A 159 8.68 -18.76 -10.86
N SER A 160 9.47 -18.39 -11.85
CA SER A 160 10.04 -19.31 -12.83
C SER A 160 11.30 -20.03 -12.33
N GLU A 161 11.82 -19.64 -11.16
CA GLU A 161 13.01 -20.24 -10.57
C GLU A 161 12.65 -21.39 -9.64
N SER A 162 13.28 -22.56 -9.85
CA SER A 162 12.96 -23.80 -9.12
C SER A 162 13.27 -23.79 -7.62
N ASN A 163 14.04 -22.81 -7.12
CA ASN A 163 14.44 -22.66 -5.72
C ASN A 163 13.98 -21.36 -5.06
N ALA A 164 13.18 -20.54 -5.75
CA ALA A 164 12.70 -19.29 -5.20
C ALA A 164 11.67 -19.53 -4.07
N ASP A 165 11.64 -18.62 -3.10
CA ASP A 165 10.57 -18.57 -2.11
C ASP A 165 9.31 -18.03 -2.80
N VAL A 166 8.44 -18.95 -3.20
CA VAL A 166 7.19 -18.65 -3.90
C VAL A 166 6.07 -18.19 -2.96
N THR A 167 6.40 -17.87 -1.71
CA THR A 167 5.44 -17.41 -0.72
C THR A 167 5.83 -16.06 -0.15
N ARG A 168 4.82 -15.27 0.17
CA ARG A 168 4.99 -14.00 0.85
C ARG A 168 4.08 -13.96 2.08
N CYS A 169 4.66 -14.25 3.25
CA CYS A 169 4.01 -14.06 4.54
C CYS A 169 4.54 -12.76 5.15
N LEU A 170 3.67 -11.78 5.34
CA LEU A 170 3.96 -10.50 5.97
C LEU A 170 3.18 -10.40 7.27
N VAL A 171 3.83 -9.97 8.34
CA VAL A 171 3.19 -9.76 9.64
C VAL A 171 3.52 -8.36 10.18
N TRP A 172 2.56 -7.74 10.84
CA TRP A 172 2.70 -6.45 11.51
C TRP A 172 2.59 -6.63 12.99
N ILE A 173 3.65 -6.24 13.70
CA ILE A 173 3.76 -6.38 15.16
C ILE A 173 3.82 -4.97 15.76
N GLY A 174 3.04 -4.72 16.81
CA GLY A 174 3.03 -3.44 17.49
C GLY A 174 1.60 -2.94 17.78
N ASP A 175 1.37 -1.66 17.60
CA ASP A 175 0.10 -0.99 17.94
C ASP A 175 -0.51 -0.19 16.78
N GLN A 176 0.23 -0.03 15.67
CA GLN A 176 -0.15 0.83 14.56
C GLN A 176 0.19 0.21 13.20
N LEU A 177 -0.66 0.47 12.22
CA LEU A 177 -0.40 0.23 10.80
C LEU A 177 -0.17 1.58 10.11
N VAL A 178 0.81 1.64 9.21
CA VAL A 178 1.22 2.90 8.57
C VAL A 178 1.12 2.77 7.05
N ASP A 179 0.64 3.83 6.40
CA ASP A 179 0.52 3.94 4.94
C ASP A 179 -0.35 2.86 4.30
N THR A 180 -1.51 2.62 4.90
CA THR A 180 -2.51 1.71 4.36
C THR A 180 -3.36 2.42 3.31
N GLN A 181 -3.70 1.73 2.21
CA GLN A 181 -4.53 2.26 1.13
C GLN A 181 -5.49 1.18 0.66
N LYS A 182 -6.73 1.55 0.35
CA LYS A 182 -7.68 0.69 -0.33
C LYS A 182 -7.68 1.04 -1.81
N ILE A 183 -7.25 0.10 -2.64
CA ILE A 183 -7.03 0.30 -4.07
C ILE A 183 -8.33 -0.04 -4.81
N GLY A 184 -8.87 0.91 -5.58
CA GLY A 184 -9.99 0.65 -6.47
C GLY A 184 -9.53 0.02 -7.80
N MET A 185 -10.46 -0.58 -8.55
CA MET A 185 -10.19 -1.23 -9.84
C MET A 185 -9.48 -0.34 -10.88
N MET A 186 -9.53 1.00 -10.75
CA MET A 186 -8.87 1.92 -11.67
C MET A 186 -7.34 1.97 -11.54
N SER A 187 -6.76 1.46 -10.46
CA SER A 187 -5.31 1.47 -10.25
C SER A 187 -4.56 0.47 -11.14
N SER A 188 -5.24 -0.55 -11.68
CA SER A 188 -4.66 -1.54 -12.57
C SER A 188 -4.19 -0.98 -13.92
N TYR A 189 -4.69 0.18 -14.36
CA TYR A 189 -4.30 0.79 -15.63
C TYR A 189 -2.90 1.43 -15.61
N PHE A 190 -2.38 1.83 -14.45
CA PHE A 190 -1.04 2.43 -14.35
C PHE A 190 0.06 1.42 -14.08
N PHE A 191 -0.27 0.28 -13.51
CA PHE A 191 0.66 -0.83 -13.33
C PHE A 191 0.23 -1.98 -14.26
N ASN A 192 0.51 -1.85 -15.56
CA ASN A 192 0.38 -2.94 -16.51
C ASN A 192 1.49 -3.97 -16.25
N THR A 193 1.53 -4.52 -15.04
CA THR A 193 2.28 -5.72 -14.73
C THR A 193 1.40 -6.89 -15.13
N ALA A 194 1.63 -7.40 -16.33
CA ALA A 194 1.02 -8.63 -16.78
C ALA A 194 1.21 -9.71 -15.69
N GLY A 195 0.14 -10.03 -14.99
CA GLY A 195 0.11 -11.11 -14.01
C GLY A 195 -0.23 -10.75 -12.55
N ALA A 196 -0.50 -9.50 -12.19
CA ALA A 196 -0.88 -9.15 -10.82
C ALA A 196 -2.41 -9.04 -10.65
N GLU A 197 -3.13 -10.13 -10.83
CA GLU A 197 -4.52 -10.30 -10.39
C GLU A 197 -4.60 -10.86 -8.96
N ALA A 198 -3.68 -10.50 -8.10
CA ALA A 198 -3.84 -10.81 -6.68
C ALA A 198 -4.24 -9.53 -5.97
N GLU A 199 -5.53 -9.29 -5.80
CA GLU A 199 -6.01 -8.34 -4.80
C GLU A 199 -5.37 -8.72 -3.47
N GLU A 200 -4.48 -7.85 -2.98
CA GLU A 200 -3.85 -8.11 -1.70
C GLU A 200 -4.93 -8.02 -0.61
N THR A 201 -5.01 -9.05 0.21
CA THR A 201 -5.91 -9.10 1.36
C THR A 201 -5.09 -8.87 2.62
N LEU A 202 -5.42 -7.82 3.34
CA LEU A 202 -4.91 -7.57 4.68
C LEU A 202 -5.86 -8.23 5.70
N TYR A 203 -5.33 -9.11 6.54
CA TYR A 203 -6.08 -9.73 7.63
C TYR A 203 -5.78 -8.98 8.92
N LEU A 204 -6.72 -8.15 9.34
CA LEU A 204 -6.59 -7.27 10.50
C LEU A 204 -7.16 -7.92 11.76
N ARG A 205 -6.39 -7.98 12.86
CA ARG A 205 -6.92 -8.45 14.15
C ARG A 205 -7.88 -7.41 14.74
N VAL A 206 -9.11 -7.84 14.99
CA VAL A 206 -10.20 -7.00 15.48
C VAL A 206 -10.75 -7.53 16.80
N ALA A 207 -10.96 -6.63 17.76
CA ALA A 207 -11.49 -6.97 19.08
C ALA A 207 -12.87 -7.64 19.00
N ASN A 208 -13.10 -8.61 19.88
CA ASN A 208 -14.36 -9.38 20.01
C ASN A 208 -14.74 -10.23 18.79
N MET A 209 -13.80 -10.48 17.88
CA MET A 209 -13.99 -11.35 16.73
C MET A 209 -13.48 -12.76 17.05
N SER A 210 -14.22 -13.79 16.65
CA SER A 210 -13.83 -15.19 16.79
C SER A 210 -13.44 -15.77 15.43
N GLY A 211 -12.21 -16.27 15.30
CA GLY A 211 -11.71 -16.85 14.05
C GLY A 211 -11.37 -15.81 12.97
N THR A 212 -11.31 -16.26 11.72
CA THR A 212 -11.11 -15.38 10.54
C THR A 212 -12.43 -15.27 9.78
N ILE A 213 -12.91 -14.06 9.56
CA ILE A 213 -14.08 -13.78 8.73
C ILE A 213 -13.61 -13.20 7.41
N SER A 214 -13.92 -13.89 6.30
CA SER A 214 -13.82 -13.35 4.95
C SER A 214 -15.13 -12.67 4.62
N TYR A 215 -15.12 -11.44 4.11
CA TYR A 215 -16.27 -10.92 3.41
C TYR A 215 -16.36 -11.69 2.09
N GLU A 216 -17.27 -12.65 2.01
CA GLU A 216 -17.73 -13.12 0.70
C GLU A 216 -18.52 -11.97 0.07
N GLU A 217 -18.10 -11.51 -1.09
CA GLU A 217 -18.88 -10.61 -1.91
C GLU A 217 -20.22 -11.30 -2.24
N ASN A 218 -21.29 -10.83 -1.63
CA ASN A 218 -22.63 -11.13 -2.14
C ASN A 218 -22.78 -10.40 -3.46
N PHE A 219 -22.67 -11.15 -4.56
CA PHE A 219 -23.11 -10.74 -5.90
C PHE A 219 -24.62 -10.59 -5.97
#